data_6d44839e82a04dcae7178924753163b0
#
_entry.id   6d44839e82a04dcae7178924753163b0
#
_cell.length_a   1.000
_cell.length_b   1.000
_cell.length_c   1.000
_cell.angle_alpha   90.00
_cell.angle_beta   90.00
_cell.angle_gamma   90.00
#
_symmetry.space_group_name_H-M   'P 1'
#
loop_
_entity.id
_entity.type
_entity.pdbx_description
1 polymer ?
#
loop_
_entity_poly.entity_id
_entity_poly.type
_entity_poly.pdbx_seq_one_letter_code
_entity_poly.pdbx_strand_id
1 'polypeptide(L)'
;MASPEYHRIRDIIASRRNTSGRPVNIEKFRANMESTARGLPPGVNGTMVDADGVTAELQAVSDAAKEKLVIYFHGGGYIGGSIASHRNLTGHLALQSNLRVLSVEY
;
A
#
# COMPACT_ATOMS: atom_id res chain seq x y z
N MET A 1 1.04 -5.16 -25.02
CA MET A 1 0.99 -6.58 -24.64
C MET A 1 1.34 -6.70 -23.17
N ALA A 2 0.59 -7.48 -22.40
CA ALA A 2 0.86 -7.64 -20.97
C ALA A 2 2.07 -8.57 -20.74
N SER A 3 2.88 -8.28 -19.71
CA SER A 3 4.06 -9.08 -19.38
C SER A 3 3.69 -10.46 -18.80
N PRO A 4 4.63 -11.43 -18.81
CA PRO A 4 4.43 -12.72 -18.13
C PRO A 4 4.08 -12.58 -16.65
N GLU A 5 4.68 -11.60 -15.96
CA GLU A 5 4.40 -11.31 -14.55
C GLU A 5 2.96 -10.86 -14.35
N TYR A 6 2.44 -10.02 -15.24
CA TYR A 6 1.03 -9.61 -15.22
C TYR A 6 0.10 -10.82 -15.30
N HIS A 7 0.35 -11.72 -16.27
CA HIS A 7 -0.47 -12.92 -16.45
C HIS A 7 -0.43 -13.82 -15.21
N ARG A 8 0.74 -14.00 -14.63
CA ARG A 8 0.91 -14.76 -13.39
C ARG A 8 0.11 -14.17 -12.22
N ILE A 9 0.19 -12.84 -12.03
CA ILE A 9 -0.56 -12.16 -10.95
C ILE A 9 -2.06 -12.24 -11.22
N ARG A 10 -2.50 -12.00 -12.44
CA ARG A 10 -3.90 -12.13 -12.84
C ARG A 10 -4.46 -13.53 -12.50
N ASP A 11 -3.71 -14.57 -12.83
CA ASP A 11 -4.16 -15.95 -12.60
C ASP A 11 -4.20 -16.28 -11.10
N ILE A 12 -3.26 -15.79 -10.31
CA ILE A 12 -3.29 -15.89 -8.85
C ILE A 12 -4.54 -15.19 -8.28
N ILE A 13 -4.84 -13.98 -8.74
CA ILE A 13 -6.03 -13.25 -8.30
C ILE A 13 -7.30 -14.00 -8.70
N ALA A 14 -7.39 -14.47 -9.93
CA ALA A 14 -8.54 -15.22 -10.43
C ALA A 14 -8.78 -16.52 -9.63
N SER A 15 -7.71 -17.24 -9.27
CA SER A 15 -7.80 -18.47 -8.48
C SER A 15 -8.28 -18.24 -7.04
N ARG A 16 -8.10 -17.02 -6.52
CA ARG A 16 -8.48 -16.63 -5.16
C ARG A 16 -9.88 -16.01 -5.07
N ARG A 17 -10.56 -15.80 -6.19
CA ARG A 17 -11.91 -15.24 -6.18
C ARG A 17 -12.85 -16.14 -5.39
N ASN A 18 -13.54 -15.54 -4.44
CA ASN A 18 -14.59 -16.24 -3.72
C ASN A 18 -15.83 -16.38 -4.61
N THR A 19 -15.98 -17.53 -5.25
CA THR A 19 -17.14 -17.86 -6.08
C THR A 19 -18.21 -18.67 -5.32
N SER A 20 -17.98 -18.96 -4.04
CA SER A 20 -18.83 -19.84 -3.26
C SER A 20 -20.08 -19.18 -2.70
N GLY A 21 -20.24 -17.87 -2.85
CA GLY A 21 -21.33 -17.10 -2.25
C GLY A 21 -21.31 -17.05 -0.71
N ARG A 22 -20.24 -17.53 -0.09
CA ARG A 22 -20.08 -17.48 1.36
C ARG A 22 -19.69 -16.08 1.81
N PRO A 23 -20.12 -15.63 3.00
CA PRO A 23 -19.67 -14.36 3.57
C PRO A 23 -18.14 -14.29 3.66
N VAL A 24 -17.59 -13.10 3.40
CA VAL A 24 -16.15 -12.86 3.58
C VAL A 24 -15.81 -12.95 5.07
N ASN A 25 -14.83 -13.78 5.41
CA ASN A 25 -14.26 -13.76 6.76
C ASN A 25 -13.29 -12.56 6.85
N ILE A 26 -13.72 -11.52 7.58
CA ILE A 26 -12.98 -10.25 7.69
C ILE A 26 -11.62 -10.43 8.34
N GLU A 27 -11.52 -11.25 9.39
CA GLU A 27 -10.24 -11.50 10.08
C GLU A 27 -9.23 -12.17 9.15
N LYS A 28 -9.68 -13.18 8.41
CA LYS A 28 -8.84 -13.86 7.42
C LYS A 28 -8.45 -12.93 6.28
N PHE A 29 -9.36 -12.08 5.83
CA PHE A 29 -9.09 -11.08 4.80
C PHE A 29 -8.00 -10.11 5.26
N ARG A 30 -8.14 -9.54 6.48
CA ARG A 30 -7.14 -8.65 7.07
C ARG A 30 -5.78 -9.32 7.22
N ALA A 31 -5.75 -10.53 7.78
CA ALA A 31 -4.51 -11.29 7.92
C ALA A 31 -3.83 -11.55 6.56
N ASN A 32 -4.59 -11.85 5.53
CA ASN A 32 -4.05 -12.05 4.19
C ASN A 32 -3.46 -10.76 3.60
N MET A 33 -4.09 -9.62 3.82
CA MET A 33 -3.54 -8.34 3.37
C MET A 33 -2.25 -8.01 4.12
N GLU A 34 -2.23 -8.16 5.44
CA GLU A 34 -1.02 -7.90 6.25
C GLU A 34 0.12 -8.86 5.88
N SER A 35 -0.17 -10.08 5.46
CA SER A 35 0.85 -11.05 5.03
C SER A 35 1.60 -10.61 3.76
N THR A 36 1.09 -9.63 3.02
CA THR A 36 1.76 -9.04 1.85
C THR A 36 2.65 -7.86 2.22
N ALA A 37 2.70 -7.48 3.50
CA ALA A 37 3.49 -6.35 3.97
C ALA A 37 4.97 -6.52 3.62
N ARG A 38 5.55 -5.48 3.04
CA ARG A 38 6.97 -5.37 2.73
C ARG A 38 7.46 -4.00 3.16
N GLY A 39 8.74 -3.91 3.51
CA GLY A 39 9.34 -2.64 3.90
C GLY A 39 9.41 -1.61 2.76
N LEU A 40 9.81 -0.42 3.14
CA LEU A 40 10.16 0.63 2.17
C LEU A 40 11.31 0.17 1.27
N PRO A 41 11.30 0.54 -0.01
CA PRO A 41 12.45 0.28 -0.88
C PRO A 41 13.69 1.05 -0.40
N PRO A 42 14.90 0.57 -0.74
CA PRO A 42 16.13 1.30 -0.42
C PRO A 42 16.09 2.75 -0.92
N GLY A 43 16.56 3.68 -0.10
CA GLY A 43 16.61 5.10 -0.41
C GLY A 43 15.35 5.89 -0.03
N VAL A 44 14.29 5.24 0.39
CA VAL A 44 13.08 5.89 0.90
C VAL A 44 13.05 5.84 2.42
N ASN A 45 12.91 7.00 3.05
CA ASN A 45 12.72 7.13 4.49
C ASN A 45 11.24 7.28 4.80
N GLY A 46 10.79 6.62 5.88
CA GLY A 46 9.45 6.74 6.41
C GLY A 46 9.47 7.30 7.83
N THR A 47 8.60 8.25 8.10
CA THR A 47 8.42 8.86 9.42
C THR A 47 6.95 8.86 9.76
N MET A 48 6.61 8.26 10.91
CA MET A 48 5.23 8.31 11.42
C MET A 48 4.91 9.72 11.88
N VAL A 49 3.75 10.22 11.47
CA VAL A 49 3.28 11.56 11.78
C VAL A 49 1.83 11.52 12.24
N ASP A 50 1.44 12.49 13.02
CA ASP A 50 0.05 12.79 13.36
C ASP A 50 -0.43 13.92 12.43
N ALA A 51 -1.37 13.58 11.56
CA ALA A 51 -1.98 14.54 10.65
C ALA A 51 -3.33 15.00 11.23
N ASP A 52 -3.28 15.80 12.27
CA ASP A 52 -4.45 16.35 12.99
C ASP A 52 -5.38 15.24 13.53
N GLY A 53 -4.80 14.29 14.24
CA GLY A 53 -5.51 13.14 14.83
C GLY A 53 -5.57 11.90 13.92
N VAL A 54 -5.05 11.97 12.71
CA VAL A 54 -4.96 10.84 11.80
C VAL A 54 -3.52 10.37 11.70
N THR A 55 -3.29 9.11 12.04
CA THR A 55 -1.98 8.49 11.90
C THR A 55 -1.61 8.37 10.42
N ALA A 56 -0.41 8.78 10.06
CA ALA A 56 0.10 8.65 8.71
C ALA A 56 1.60 8.39 8.70
N GLU A 57 2.13 7.91 7.58
CA GLU A 57 3.57 7.79 7.36
C GLU A 57 3.99 8.71 6.21
N LEU A 58 4.88 9.65 6.50
CA LEU A 58 5.51 10.49 5.50
C LEU A 58 6.71 9.76 4.91
N GLN A 59 6.65 9.46 3.64
CA GLN A 59 7.66 8.70 2.89
C GLN A 59 8.30 9.60 1.85
N ALA A 60 9.62 9.61 1.80
CA ALA A 60 10.35 10.44 0.86
C ALA A 60 11.78 9.94 0.64
N VAL A 61 12.33 10.21 -0.53
CA VAL A 61 13.77 10.20 -0.76
C VAL A 61 14.38 11.49 -0.21
N SER A 62 15.70 11.50 0.02
CA SER A 62 16.39 12.63 0.70
C SER A 62 16.27 13.96 -0.03
N ASP A 63 16.16 13.94 -1.36
CA ASP A 63 16.06 15.13 -2.24
C ASP A 63 14.64 15.35 -2.80
N ALA A 64 13.63 14.76 -2.18
CA ALA A 64 12.24 14.92 -2.61
C ALA A 64 11.80 16.39 -2.63
N ALA A 65 11.00 16.75 -3.64
CA ALA A 65 10.40 18.07 -3.74
C ALA A 65 9.56 18.40 -2.50
N LYS A 66 9.86 19.52 -1.84
CA LYS A 66 9.25 19.89 -0.56
C LYS A 66 7.89 20.58 -0.70
N GLU A 67 7.65 21.20 -1.83
CA GLU A 67 6.44 21.96 -2.13
C GLU A 67 5.28 21.11 -2.65
N LYS A 68 5.51 19.82 -2.89
CA LYS A 68 4.50 18.88 -3.40
C LYS A 68 4.34 17.68 -2.48
N LEU A 69 3.12 17.21 -2.33
CA LEU A 69 2.76 16.08 -1.51
C LEU A 69 1.71 15.24 -2.21
N VAL A 70 1.94 13.93 -2.26
CA VAL A 70 0.94 12.94 -2.65
C VAL A 70 0.32 12.39 -1.38
N ILE A 71 -1.00 12.44 -1.25
CA ILE A 71 -1.72 11.77 -0.16
C ILE A 71 -2.23 10.45 -0.72
N TYR A 72 -1.90 9.36 -0.04
CA TYR A 72 -2.28 8.01 -0.46
C TYR A 72 -3.25 7.37 0.54
N PHE A 73 -4.40 6.97 0.03
CA PHE A 73 -5.40 6.20 0.77
C PHE A 73 -5.34 4.75 0.29
N HIS A 74 -4.98 3.84 1.19
CA HIS A 74 -4.82 2.43 0.84
C HIS A 74 -6.15 1.76 0.48
N GLY A 75 -6.08 0.71 -0.35
CA GLY A 75 -7.21 -0.15 -0.65
C GLY A 75 -7.50 -1.15 0.47
N GLY A 76 -8.63 -1.86 0.35
CA GLY A 76 -9.03 -2.90 1.29
C GLY A 76 -10.53 -2.96 1.53
N GLY A 77 -11.33 -2.23 0.75
CA GLY A 77 -12.80 -2.23 0.83
C GLY A 77 -13.33 -1.70 2.16
N TYR A 78 -12.60 -0.83 2.83
CA TYR A 78 -12.87 -0.28 4.17
C TYR A 78 -12.91 -1.33 5.29
N ILE A 79 -12.50 -2.58 5.03
CA ILE A 79 -12.49 -3.66 6.02
C ILE A 79 -11.09 -4.22 6.29
N GLY A 80 -10.10 -3.79 5.53
CA GLY A 80 -8.72 -4.24 5.68
C GLY A 80 -7.74 -3.31 4.99
N GLY A 81 -6.47 -3.68 5.02
CA GLY A 81 -5.38 -2.85 4.58
C GLY A 81 -4.81 -1.97 5.69
N SER A 82 -3.62 -1.46 5.45
CA SER A 82 -2.89 -0.62 6.40
C SER A 82 -1.77 0.11 5.70
N ILE A 83 -1.13 1.04 6.37
CA ILE A 83 0.15 1.60 5.93
C ILE A 83 1.15 0.46 5.64
N ALA A 84 1.24 -0.53 6.52
CA ALA A 84 2.19 -1.63 6.40
C ALA A 84 1.96 -2.48 5.15
N SER A 85 0.71 -2.85 4.85
CA SER A 85 0.39 -3.69 3.69
C SER A 85 0.65 -2.99 2.35
N HIS A 86 0.63 -1.66 2.31
CA HIS A 86 0.85 -0.85 1.11
C HIS A 86 2.20 -0.13 1.09
N ARG A 87 3.00 -0.23 2.15
CA ARG A 87 4.26 0.51 2.33
C ARG A 87 5.24 0.33 1.16
N ASN A 88 5.36 -0.86 0.62
CA ASN A 88 6.25 -1.11 -0.51
C ASN A 88 5.76 -0.38 -1.77
N LEU A 89 4.48 -0.40 -2.04
CA LEU A 89 3.88 0.31 -3.18
C LEU A 89 4.05 1.83 -3.04
N THR A 90 3.68 2.38 -1.89
CA THR A 90 3.77 3.83 -1.63
C THR A 90 5.21 4.32 -1.58
N GLY A 91 6.13 3.50 -1.06
CA GLY A 91 7.56 3.78 -1.09
C GLY A 91 8.12 3.82 -2.51
N HIS A 92 7.71 2.91 -3.38
CA HIS A 92 8.09 2.97 -4.80
C HIS A 92 7.48 4.18 -5.50
N LEU A 93 6.27 4.59 -5.13
CA LEU A 93 5.67 5.83 -5.64
C LEU A 93 6.52 7.04 -5.25
N ALA A 94 6.96 7.13 -4.00
CA ALA A 94 7.85 8.19 -3.55
C ALA A 94 9.20 8.17 -4.29
N LEU A 95 9.79 6.98 -4.46
CA LEU A 95 11.07 6.80 -5.14
C LEU A 95 11.00 7.24 -6.61
N GLN A 96 9.99 6.79 -7.34
CA GLN A 96 9.87 7.03 -8.78
C GLN A 96 9.40 8.46 -9.12
N SER A 97 8.57 9.05 -8.26
CA SER A 97 8.07 10.40 -8.49
C SER A 97 8.99 11.51 -7.98
N ASN A 98 9.92 11.19 -7.09
CA ASN A 98 10.72 12.15 -6.33
C ASN A 98 9.84 13.14 -5.52
N LEU A 99 8.64 12.72 -5.14
CA LEU A 99 7.72 13.49 -4.32
C LEU A 99 7.62 12.90 -2.91
N ARG A 100 7.15 13.70 -1.98
CA ARG A 100 6.75 13.20 -0.67
C ARG A 100 5.41 12.49 -0.79
N VAL A 101 5.28 11.34 -0.15
CA VAL A 101 4.03 10.56 -0.08
C VAL A 101 3.59 10.48 1.37
N LEU A 102 2.37 10.89 1.66
CA LEU A 102 1.72 10.71 2.95
C LEU A 102 0.76 9.53 2.85
N SER A 103 1.15 8.40 3.42
CA SER A 103 0.32 7.19 3.48
C SER A 103 -0.52 7.21 4.74
N VAL A 104 -1.82 7.19 4.60
CA VAL A 104 -2.78 7.44 5.69
C VAL A 104 -3.29 6.12 6.28
N GLU A 105 -3.38 6.05 7.61
CA GLU A 105 -4.03 4.93 8.32
C GLU A 105 -5.49 5.28 8.61
N TYR A 106 -6.41 4.38 8.24
CA TYR A 106 -7.85 4.57 8.49
C TYR A 106 -8.62 3.25 8.54
#